data_623d3fc065e637e61dba373d6e360d7a
#
_entry.id   623d3fc065e637e61dba373d6e360d7a
#
_cell.length_a   1.000
_cell.length_b   1.000
_cell.length_c   1.000
_cell.angle_alpha   90.00
_cell.angle_beta   90.00
_cell.angle_gamma   90.00
#
_symmetry.space_group_name_H-M   'P 1'
#
loop_
_entity.id
_entity.type
_entity.pdbx_description
1 polymer ?
#
loop_
_entity_poly.entity_id
_entity_poly.type
_entity_poly.pdbx_seq_one_letter_code
_entity_poly.pdbx_strand_id
1 'polypeptide(L)'
;MYAPALSASPSPASSPVPRAADSDRRRTSASVVLRSVLEHGPVARSNIARVTGLSPASVTDYCARFTGLGLLREAEPPRRAKGTGRPHVPLDLDDSRFVVGGVHVAVPYTTVALLDLRGRVVEERRLKHGTTDPAPVLARAAGELRALLDAAPDCRPLAVGFAAGGWVDRETGTVVEHPLLGWREVPVREILGALTGLPVHVDGHARALVGAEQLFGRARGSRSVLQLFVGNMVDAAFATNDEVHHGPRSQAGAIAHLPLPGGTEPCACGRTGCLQAELSERTLCRRARAAGVIDGSNPMRVLEAAAGGDAVAAGLLVERARLVGRAVELLLDVLNPETVTVTEIGIIGREDCLAALRETVGPDRAAAVGPTSFPDSVLAVAGGAVALDVLYRDPLGALARLDRVSAEAG
;
A
#
# COMPACT_ATOMS: atom_id res chain seq x y z
N MET A 1 47.82 41.04 12.70
CA MET A 1 47.73 40.17 13.89
C MET A 1 47.13 38.84 13.45
N TYR A 2 47.93 37.81 13.50
CA TYR A 2 47.63 36.44 13.05
C TYR A 2 46.67 35.76 14.03
N ALA A 3 45.60 35.12 13.52
CA ALA A 3 44.79 34.18 14.28
C ALA A 3 45.42 32.78 14.21
N PRO A 4 45.42 31.97 15.30
CA PRO A 4 46.02 30.66 15.30
C PRO A 4 45.12 29.60 14.63
N ALA A 5 45.75 28.72 13.88
CA ALA A 5 45.16 27.57 13.25
C ALA A 5 44.63 26.54 14.28
N LEU A 6 43.38 26.16 14.19
CA LEU A 6 42.81 25.04 14.92
C LEU A 6 43.26 23.73 14.26
N SER A 7 44.00 22.92 15.02
CA SER A 7 44.42 21.58 14.64
C SER A 7 43.21 20.64 14.58
N ALA A 8 42.94 20.10 13.41
CA ALA A 8 41.93 19.05 13.23
C ALA A 8 42.49 17.72 13.78
N SER A 9 41.82 17.15 14.77
CA SER A 9 42.04 15.77 15.22
C SER A 9 41.50 14.79 14.17
N PRO A 10 42.14 13.67 13.89
CA PRO A 10 41.64 12.69 12.94
C PRO A 10 40.38 12.00 13.47
N SER A 11 39.33 12.03 12.70
CA SER A 11 38.13 11.21 12.94
C SER A 11 38.46 9.72 12.92
N PRO A 12 37.86 8.91 13.81
CA PRO A 12 38.06 7.46 13.77
C PRO A 12 37.47 6.90 12.45
N ALA A 13 38.27 6.05 11.81
CA ALA A 13 37.89 5.35 10.58
C ALA A 13 36.57 4.59 10.80
N SER A 14 35.51 4.99 10.09
CA SER A 14 34.26 4.24 10.02
C SER A 14 34.53 2.89 9.39
N SER A 15 34.36 1.83 10.16
CA SER A 15 34.30 0.45 9.65
C SER A 15 33.28 0.37 8.54
N PRO A 16 33.52 -0.32 7.42
CA PRO A 16 32.55 -0.46 6.35
C PRO A 16 31.33 -1.25 6.89
N VAL A 17 30.19 -0.58 6.93
CA VAL A 17 28.90 -1.26 7.12
C VAL A 17 28.80 -2.32 6.02
N PRO A 18 28.54 -3.61 6.34
CA PRO A 18 28.32 -4.61 5.31
C PRO A 18 27.16 -4.14 4.43
N ARG A 19 27.43 -3.93 3.15
CA ARG A 19 26.38 -3.74 2.16
C ARG A 19 25.51 -4.98 2.19
N ALA A 20 24.29 -4.86 2.69
CA ALA A 20 23.26 -5.87 2.52
C ALA A 20 23.22 -6.26 1.04
N ALA A 21 23.28 -7.55 0.79
CA ALA A 21 23.53 -8.12 -0.50
C ALA A 21 22.61 -7.55 -1.59
N ASP A 22 23.21 -7.25 -2.73
CA ASP A 22 22.61 -6.81 -4.00
C ASP A 22 21.63 -7.85 -4.61
N SER A 23 21.23 -8.86 -3.82
CA SER A 23 20.37 -9.99 -4.22
C SER A 23 18.87 -9.64 -4.24
N ASP A 24 18.46 -8.51 -3.66
CA ASP A 24 17.02 -8.16 -3.51
C ASP A 24 16.48 -7.29 -4.66
N ARG A 25 17.31 -6.90 -5.63
CA ARG A 25 16.95 -5.90 -6.65
C ARG A 25 16.57 -6.45 -8.02
N ARG A 26 16.67 -7.77 -8.28
CA ARG A 26 16.27 -8.35 -9.57
C ARG A 26 15.06 -9.24 -9.38
N ARG A 27 13.97 -8.95 -10.10
CA ARG A 27 12.85 -9.88 -10.22
C ARG A 27 13.36 -11.26 -10.63
N THR A 28 13.03 -12.27 -9.85
CA THR A 28 13.35 -13.65 -10.21
C THR A 28 12.53 -14.06 -11.44
N SER A 29 13.03 -14.99 -12.23
CA SER A 29 12.24 -15.55 -13.35
C SER A 29 10.90 -16.13 -12.87
N ALA A 30 10.86 -16.65 -11.63
CA ALA A 30 9.64 -17.09 -10.95
C ALA A 30 8.62 -15.95 -10.76
N SER A 31 9.08 -14.78 -10.27
CA SER A 31 8.26 -13.56 -10.13
C SER A 31 7.68 -13.13 -11.47
N VAL A 32 8.52 -13.08 -12.50
CA VAL A 32 8.10 -12.64 -13.86
C VAL A 32 7.02 -13.56 -14.42
N VAL A 33 7.14 -14.88 -14.25
CA VAL A 33 6.12 -15.84 -14.71
C VAL A 33 4.82 -15.67 -13.94
N LEU A 34 4.85 -15.61 -12.59
CA LEU A 34 3.63 -15.48 -11.78
C LEU A 34 2.88 -14.16 -12.06
N ARG A 35 3.62 -13.05 -12.20
CA ARG A 35 3.03 -11.75 -12.56
C ARG A 35 2.43 -11.77 -13.97
N SER A 36 3.07 -12.44 -14.94
CA SER A 36 2.50 -12.60 -16.28
C SER A 36 1.16 -13.34 -16.26
N VAL A 37 0.99 -14.33 -15.37
CA VAL A 37 -0.31 -15.00 -15.20
C VAL A 37 -1.31 -14.10 -14.47
N LEU A 38 -0.89 -13.31 -13.48
CA LEU A 38 -1.75 -12.31 -12.84
C LEU A 38 -2.32 -11.32 -13.87
N GLU A 39 -1.48 -10.85 -14.78
CA GLU A 39 -1.82 -9.81 -15.76
C GLU A 39 -2.68 -10.32 -16.92
N HIS A 40 -2.37 -11.53 -17.42
CA HIS A 40 -2.89 -12.02 -18.69
C HIS A 40 -3.71 -13.31 -18.56
N GLY A 41 -3.87 -13.84 -17.34
CA GLY A 41 -4.58 -15.09 -17.10
C GLY A 41 -6.09 -15.00 -17.42
N PRO A 42 -6.67 -16.07 -17.97
CA PRO A 42 -6.06 -17.35 -18.36
C PRO A 42 -5.11 -17.24 -19.57
N VAL A 43 -3.90 -17.76 -19.46
CA VAL A 43 -2.84 -17.55 -20.45
C VAL A 43 -2.08 -18.83 -20.78
N ALA A 44 -1.77 -19.08 -22.08
CA ALA A 44 -0.96 -20.20 -22.50
C ALA A 44 0.53 -19.99 -22.18
N ARG A 45 1.26 -21.09 -21.84
CA ARG A 45 2.71 -21.06 -21.56
C ARG A 45 3.54 -20.40 -22.67
N SER A 46 3.16 -20.62 -23.96
CA SER A 46 3.81 -19.99 -25.11
C SER A 46 3.66 -18.45 -25.11
N ASN A 47 2.52 -17.94 -24.66
CA ASN A 47 2.30 -16.49 -24.54
C ASN A 47 3.10 -15.91 -23.35
N ILE A 48 3.18 -16.63 -22.23
CA ILE A 48 4.04 -16.24 -21.10
C ILE A 48 5.50 -16.12 -21.59
N ALA A 49 6.03 -17.12 -22.31
CA ALA A 49 7.39 -17.07 -22.85
C ALA A 49 7.59 -15.87 -23.78
N ARG A 50 6.61 -15.57 -24.64
CA ARG A 50 6.67 -14.45 -25.58
C ARG A 50 6.69 -13.09 -24.89
N VAL A 51 5.83 -12.87 -23.89
CA VAL A 51 5.72 -11.56 -23.20
C VAL A 51 6.85 -11.35 -22.20
N THR A 52 7.37 -12.42 -21.60
CA THR A 52 8.43 -12.32 -20.58
C THR A 52 9.84 -12.40 -21.17
N GLY A 53 10.00 -12.90 -22.40
CA GLY A 53 11.31 -13.15 -23.00
C GLY A 53 12.06 -14.36 -22.40
N LEU A 54 11.43 -15.13 -21.51
CA LEU A 54 12.02 -16.32 -20.91
C LEU A 54 11.99 -17.50 -21.88
N SER A 55 12.93 -18.45 -21.73
CA SER A 55 12.91 -19.67 -22.53
C SER A 55 11.63 -20.49 -22.28
N PRO A 56 11.07 -21.16 -23.32
CA PRO A 56 9.91 -22.06 -23.16
C PRO A 56 10.11 -23.14 -22.09
N ALA A 57 11.34 -23.64 -21.96
CA ALA A 57 11.69 -24.64 -20.94
C ALA A 57 11.58 -24.06 -19.53
N SER A 58 12.14 -22.87 -19.29
CA SER A 58 12.03 -22.17 -17.99
C SER A 58 10.58 -21.87 -17.63
N VAL A 59 9.78 -21.37 -18.58
CA VAL A 59 8.36 -21.10 -18.33
C VAL A 59 7.62 -22.38 -17.98
N THR A 60 7.90 -23.49 -18.69
CA THR A 60 7.26 -24.78 -18.41
C THR A 60 7.60 -25.28 -17.01
N ASP A 61 8.87 -25.16 -16.58
CA ASP A 61 9.31 -25.55 -15.24
C ASP A 61 8.62 -24.74 -14.15
N TYR A 62 8.66 -23.39 -14.25
CA TYR A 62 7.98 -22.54 -13.26
C TYR A 62 6.47 -22.76 -13.22
N CYS A 63 5.80 -22.90 -14.37
CA CYS A 63 4.39 -23.20 -14.41
C CYS A 63 4.06 -24.55 -13.74
N ALA A 64 4.86 -25.59 -13.99
CA ALA A 64 4.68 -26.89 -13.36
C ALA A 64 4.87 -26.81 -11.84
N ARG A 65 5.90 -26.10 -11.37
CA ARG A 65 6.13 -25.86 -9.94
C ARG A 65 4.99 -25.09 -9.30
N PHE A 66 4.51 -24.01 -9.90
CA PHE A 66 3.41 -23.22 -9.37
C PHE A 66 2.08 -24.00 -9.35
N THR A 67 1.82 -24.82 -10.36
CA THR A 67 0.67 -25.73 -10.35
C THR A 67 0.79 -26.77 -9.24
N GLY A 68 1.97 -27.38 -9.08
CA GLY A 68 2.23 -28.35 -7.99
C GLY A 68 2.10 -27.71 -6.59
N LEU A 69 2.44 -26.45 -6.44
CA LEU A 69 2.28 -25.69 -5.20
C LEU A 69 0.84 -25.13 -5.00
N GLY A 70 -0.02 -25.19 -6.03
CA GLY A 70 -1.40 -24.71 -6.01
C GLY A 70 -1.54 -23.19 -6.16
N LEU A 71 -0.50 -22.50 -6.67
CA LEU A 71 -0.60 -21.08 -7.04
C LEU A 71 -1.29 -20.89 -8.39
N LEU A 72 -1.15 -21.87 -9.29
CA LEU A 72 -1.76 -21.90 -10.62
C LEU A 72 -2.67 -23.12 -10.76
N ARG A 73 -3.70 -22.94 -11.54
CA ARG A 73 -4.60 -24.01 -12.01
C ARG A 73 -4.74 -23.99 -13.52
N GLU A 74 -5.08 -25.14 -14.10
CA GLU A 74 -5.52 -25.19 -15.49
C GLU A 74 -6.91 -24.56 -15.62
N ALA A 75 -7.06 -23.72 -16.64
CA ALA A 75 -8.32 -23.05 -16.95
C ALA A 75 -8.94 -23.63 -18.23
N GLU A 76 -10.25 -23.53 -18.36
CA GLU A 76 -10.94 -23.92 -19.58
C GLU A 76 -10.47 -23.05 -20.77
N PRO A 77 -10.20 -23.64 -21.92
CA PRO A 77 -9.85 -22.88 -23.10
C PRO A 77 -11.04 -22.00 -23.53
N PRO A 78 -10.79 -20.76 -23.99
CA PRO A 78 -11.86 -19.89 -24.47
C PRO A 78 -12.60 -20.56 -25.62
N ARG A 79 -13.95 -20.54 -25.57
CA ARG A 79 -14.86 -21.23 -26.51
C ARG A 79 -14.69 -20.91 -28.00
N ARG A 80 -13.80 -20.00 -28.40
CA ARG A 80 -13.57 -19.50 -29.78
C ARG A 80 -12.19 -19.73 -30.35
N ALA A 81 -11.33 -20.55 -29.78
CA ALA A 81 -10.04 -20.89 -30.40
C ALA A 81 -10.21 -21.89 -31.55
N LYS A 82 -10.71 -21.45 -32.71
CA LYS A 82 -10.59 -22.19 -33.99
C LYS A 82 -9.18 -21.93 -34.54
N GLY A 83 -8.20 -22.65 -34.06
CA GLY A 83 -6.86 -22.71 -34.61
C GLY A 83 -6.48 -24.18 -34.85
N THR A 84 -5.88 -24.48 -36.00
CA THR A 84 -5.29 -25.80 -36.34
C THR A 84 -4.02 -25.96 -35.49
N GLY A 85 -4.11 -26.68 -34.36
CA GLY A 85 -2.99 -27.00 -33.47
C GLY A 85 -3.46 -27.76 -32.23
N ARG A 86 -2.51 -28.42 -31.52
CA ARG A 86 -2.82 -29.10 -30.25
C ARG A 86 -3.39 -28.06 -29.28
N PRO A 87 -4.54 -28.29 -28.66
CA PRO A 87 -5.13 -27.32 -27.70
C PRO A 87 -4.13 -26.98 -26.59
N HIS A 88 -3.74 -25.73 -26.48
CA HIS A 88 -2.96 -25.25 -25.34
C HIS A 88 -3.88 -25.13 -24.16
N VAL A 89 -3.60 -25.85 -23.07
CA VAL A 89 -4.32 -25.66 -21.80
C VAL A 89 -3.82 -24.37 -21.18
N PRO A 90 -4.67 -23.31 -21.06
CA PRO A 90 -4.27 -22.07 -20.44
C PRO A 90 -4.13 -22.25 -18.93
N LEU A 91 -3.28 -21.43 -18.32
CA LEU A 91 -3.08 -21.38 -16.88
C LEU A 91 -3.66 -20.09 -16.33
N ASP A 92 -4.22 -20.18 -15.13
CA ASP A 92 -4.71 -19.05 -14.37
C ASP A 92 -4.25 -19.14 -12.90
N LEU A 93 -4.32 -18.03 -12.16
CA LEU A 93 -4.13 -18.06 -10.72
C LEU A 93 -5.20 -18.93 -10.06
N ASP A 94 -4.80 -19.73 -9.09
CA ASP A 94 -5.75 -20.37 -8.18
C ASP A 94 -6.05 -19.42 -7.02
N ASP A 95 -7.06 -18.57 -7.20
CA ASP A 95 -7.47 -17.56 -6.26
C ASP A 95 -8.42 -18.06 -5.16
N SER A 96 -8.76 -19.36 -5.18
CA SER A 96 -9.64 -19.99 -4.19
C SER A 96 -8.88 -20.67 -3.04
N ARG A 97 -7.61 -20.99 -3.22
CA ARG A 97 -6.84 -21.82 -2.29
C ARG A 97 -6.05 -21.03 -1.24
N PHE A 98 -5.50 -19.91 -1.61
CA PHE A 98 -4.62 -19.12 -0.76
C PHE A 98 -5.21 -17.75 -0.48
N VAL A 99 -4.97 -17.30 0.76
CA VAL A 99 -5.27 -15.94 1.19
C VAL A 99 -4.09 -15.32 1.92
N VAL A 100 -4.06 -14.01 1.98
CA VAL A 100 -3.18 -13.26 2.89
C VAL A 100 -4.04 -12.52 3.91
N GLY A 101 -3.57 -12.44 5.15
CA GLY A 101 -4.14 -11.54 6.13
C GLY A 101 -3.68 -10.11 5.90
N GLY A 102 -4.58 -9.15 6.00
CA GLY A 102 -4.30 -7.72 5.98
C GLY A 102 -4.65 -7.08 7.32
N VAL A 103 -3.73 -6.31 7.89
CA VAL A 103 -3.96 -5.49 9.08
C VAL A 103 -3.55 -4.06 8.75
N HIS A 104 -4.49 -3.12 8.84
CA HIS A 104 -4.19 -1.70 8.72
C HIS A 104 -4.57 -0.99 10.01
N VAL A 105 -3.59 -0.34 10.64
CA VAL A 105 -3.82 0.42 11.88
C VAL A 105 -3.87 1.91 11.59
N ALA A 106 -5.01 2.52 11.95
CA ALA A 106 -5.25 3.95 11.86
C ALA A 106 -6.03 4.43 13.10
N VAL A 107 -6.40 5.69 13.15
CA VAL A 107 -7.27 6.24 14.20
C VAL A 107 -8.61 6.61 13.55
N PRO A 108 -9.75 6.19 14.11
CA PRO A 108 -9.92 5.44 15.37
C PRO A 108 -10.13 3.92 15.18
N TYR A 109 -9.78 3.35 14.06
CA TYR A 109 -10.06 1.94 13.74
C TYR A 109 -8.81 1.19 13.28
N THR A 110 -8.76 -0.11 13.62
CA THR A 110 -7.95 -1.10 12.91
C THR A 110 -8.83 -1.83 11.90
N THR A 111 -8.39 -1.94 10.66
CA THR A 111 -9.01 -2.77 9.64
C THR A 111 -8.28 -4.10 9.56
N VAL A 112 -9.02 -5.20 9.61
CA VAL A 112 -8.50 -6.57 9.45
C VAL A 112 -9.24 -7.21 8.27
N ALA A 113 -8.51 -7.85 7.37
CA ALA A 113 -9.11 -8.43 6.17
C ALA A 113 -8.40 -9.71 5.72
N LEU A 114 -9.09 -10.51 4.90
CA LEU A 114 -8.50 -11.54 4.05
C LEU A 114 -8.56 -11.10 2.60
N LEU A 115 -7.47 -11.29 1.89
CA LEU A 115 -7.37 -11.00 0.46
C LEU A 115 -6.94 -12.25 -0.30
N ASP A 116 -7.52 -12.45 -1.50
CA ASP A 116 -7.09 -13.48 -2.44
C ASP A 116 -5.77 -13.10 -3.16
N LEU A 117 -5.25 -14.02 -4.00
CA LEU A 117 -4.02 -13.78 -4.75
C LEU A 117 -4.15 -12.65 -5.81
N ARG A 118 -5.36 -12.24 -6.15
CA ARG A 118 -5.62 -11.09 -7.05
C ARG A 118 -5.78 -9.76 -6.31
N GLY A 119 -5.58 -9.77 -4.99
CA GLY A 119 -5.74 -8.58 -4.15
C GLY A 119 -7.20 -8.19 -3.90
N ARG A 120 -8.17 -9.06 -4.21
CA ARG A 120 -9.58 -8.83 -3.89
C ARG A 120 -9.82 -9.13 -2.44
N VAL A 121 -10.57 -8.27 -1.78
CA VAL A 121 -10.97 -8.47 -0.39
C VAL A 121 -12.05 -9.56 -0.34
N VAL A 122 -11.75 -10.64 0.37
CA VAL A 122 -12.66 -11.77 0.61
C VAL A 122 -13.58 -11.44 1.78
N GLU A 123 -13.03 -10.87 2.85
CA GLU A 123 -13.77 -10.45 4.04
C GLU A 123 -13.02 -9.31 4.73
N GLU A 124 -13.74 -8.36 5.34
CA GLU A 124 -13.18 -7.20 6.05
C GLU A 124 -13.93 -6.96 7.36
N ARG A 125 -13.18 -6.61 8.40
CA ARG A 125 -13.71 -6.17 9.71
C ARG A 125 -13.04 -4.88 10.15
N ARG A 126 -13.82 -3.98 10.72
CA ARG A 126 -13.34 -2.72 11.32
C ARG A 126 -13.49 -2.75 12.82
N LEU A 127 -12.39 -2.63 13.54
CA LEU A 127 -12.31 -2.73 14.98
C LEU A 127 -12.09 -1.34 15.57
N LYS A 128 -13.10 -0.77 16.20
CA LYS A 128 -12.95 0.52 16.89
C LYS A 128 -11.99 0.38 18.07
N HIS A 129 -11.05 1.31 18.21
CA HIS A 129 -10.12 1.30 19.33
C HIS A 129 -10.83 1.62 20.66
N GLY A 130 -10.57 0.81 21.69
CA GLY A 130 -10.88 1.12 23.08
C GLY A 130 -9.69 1.70 23.83
N THR A 131 -8.49 1.57 23.25
CA THR A 131 -7.21 2.05 23.76
C THR A 131 -6.28 2.33 22.58
N THR A 132 -5.23 3.12 22.80
CA THR A 132 -4.13 3.32 21.82
C THR A 132 -2.88 2.51 22.19
N ASP A 133 -2.90 1.72 23.26
CA ASP A 133 -1.80 0.84 23.64
C ASP A 133 -1.55 -0.20 22.53
N PRO A 134 -0.31 -0.36 22.03
CA PRO A 134 0.00 -1.27 20.92
C PRO A 134 -0.32 -2.74 21.23
N ALA A 135 -0.04 -3.23 22.43
CA ALA A 135 -0.23 -4.65 22.75
C ALA A 135 -1.70 -5.10 22.65
N PRO A 136 -2.69 -4.47 23.29
CA PRO A 136 -4.09 -4.86 23.14
C PRO A 136 -4.65 -4.56 21.73
N VAL A 137 -4.19 -3.51 21.03
CA VAL A 137 -4.62 -3.22 19.65
C VAL A 137 -4.19 -4.35 18.71
N LEU A 138 -2.91 -4.76 18.78
CA LEU A 138 -2.38 -5.83 17.94
C LEU A 138 -2.94 -7.20 18.32
N ALA A 139 -3.13 -7.47 19.62
CA ALA A 139 -3.74 -8.72 20.09
C ALA A 139 -5.18 -8.87 19.57
N ARG A 140 -5.96 -7.79 19.61
CA ARG A 140 -7.33 -7.78 19.09
C ARG A 140 -7.35 -7.99 17.57
N ALA A 141 -6.44 -7.33 16.83
CA ALA A 141 -6.31 -7.52 15.38
C ALA A 141 -5.95 -8.98 15.02
N ALA A 142 -5.01 -9.59 15.74
CA ALA A 142 -4.64 -10.99 15.56
C ALA A 142 -5.79 -11.96 15.89
N GLY A 143 -6.56 -11.68 16.95
CA GLY A 143 -7.74 -12.46 17.31
C GLY A 143 -8.82 -12.42 16.23
N GLU A 144 -9.10 -11.23 15.69
CA GLU A 144 -10.07 -11.07 14.60
C GLU A 144 -9.59 -11.74 13.30
N LEU A 145 -8.30 -11.61 12.98
CA LEU A 145 -7.72 -12.28 11.81
C LEU A 145 -7.87 -13.80 11.91
N ARG A 146 -7.64 -14.37 13.10
CA ARG A 146 -7.85 -15.80 13.35
C ARG A 146 -9.32 -16.18 13.13
N ALA A 147 -10.26 -15.39 13.67
CA ALA A 147 -11.69 -15.64 13.48
C ALA A 147 -12.11 -15.60 12.00
N LEU A 148 -11.53 -14.69 11.19
CA LEU A 148 -11.75 -14.66 9.75
C LEU A 148 -11.20 -15.91 9.05
N LEU A 149 -10.01 -16.40 9.45
CA LEU A 149 -9.41 -17.62 8.91
C LEU A 149 -10.20 -18.88 9.30
N ASP A 150 -10.69 -18.95 10.53
CA ASP A 150 -11.53 -20.05 10.99
C ASP A 150 -12.87 -20.12 10.23
N ALA A 151 -13.37 -18.99 9.78
CA ALA A 151 -14.57 -18.89 8.94
C ALA A 151 -14.30 -19.25 7.45
N ALA A 152 -13.04 -19.38 7.04
CA ALA A 152 -12.61 -19.73 5.69
C ALA A 152 -11.70 -20.98 5.68
N PRO A 153 -12.19 -22.16 6.15
CA PRO A 153 -11.36 -23.34 6.41
C PRO A 153 -10.72 -23.95 5.14
N ASP A 154 -11.29 -23.68 3.98
CA ASP A 154 -10.75 -24.16 2.69
C ASP A 154 -9.57 -23.31 2.19
N CYS A 155 -9.35 -22.12 2.80
CA CYS A 155 -8.28 -21.22 2.44
C CYS A 155 -7.04 -21.44 3.32
N ARG A 156 -5.86 -21.49 2.69
CA ARG A 156 -4.56 -21.55 3.39
C ARG A 156 -3.97 -20.13 3.49
N PRO A 157 -3.73 -19.60 4.70
CA PRO A 157 -3.07 -18.32 4.84
C PRO A 157 -1.59 -18.42 4.49
N LEU A 158 -1.07 -17.46 3.70
CA LEU A 158 0.34 -17.41 3.29
C LEU A 158 1.18 -16.56 4.24
N ALA A 159 0.67 -15.40 4.61
CA ALA A 159 1.35 -14.43 5.45
C ALA A 159 0.35 -13.37 5.94
N VAL A 160 0.80 -12.54 6.87
CA VAL A 160 0.11 -11.32 7.31
C VAL A 160 0.87 -10.11 6.79
N GLY A 161 0.17 -9.22 6.10
CA GLY A 161 0.63 -7.89 5.78
C GLY A 161 0.12 -6.89 6.80
N PHE A 162 0.98 -6.01 7.27
CA PHE A 162 0.64 -4.90 8.15
C PHE A 162 0.98 -3.58 7.50
N ALA A 163 0.05 -2.62 7.55
CA ALA A 163 0.26 -1.26 7.09
C ALA A 163 -0.20 -0.23 8.13
N ALA A 164 0.51 0.88 8.22
CA ALA A 164 0.12 2.03 9.03
C ALA A 164 0.67 3.32 8.42
N GLY A 165 0.12 4.47 8.84
CA GLY A 165 0.71 5.77 8.58
C GLY A 165 1.89 6.08 9.49
N GLY A 166 2.57 7.19 9.22
CA GLY A 166 3.74 7.60 9.96
C GLY A 166 5.02 6.89 9.54
N TRP A 167 5.97 6.78 10.47
CA TRP A 167 7.25 6.15 10.17
C TRP A 167 7.23 4.65 10.49
N VAL A 168 7.19 3.85 9.44
CA VAL A 168 7.23 2.38 9.50
C VAL A 168 8.50 1.89 8.83
N ASP A 169 9.36 1.20 9.57
CA ASP A 169 10.58 0.59 9.06
C ASP A 169 10.29 -0.85 8.60
N ARG A 170 10.32 -1.04 7.29
CA ARG A 170 10.06 -2.34 6.65
C ARG A 170 11.12 -3.39 7.01
N GLU A 171 12.38 -3.00 7.15
CA GLU A 171 13.50 -3.96 7.38
C GLU A 171 13.40 -4.58 8.76
N THR A 172 13.22 -3.76 9.79
CA THR A 172 13.06 -4.24 11.17
C THR A 172 11.64 -4.76 11.45
N GLY A 173 10.63 -4.32 10.69
CA GLY A 173 9.22 -4.63 10.93
C GLY A 173 8.63 -3.87 12.11
N THR A 174 9.12 -2.64 12.32
CA THR A 174 8.81 -1.80 13.47
C THR A 174 8.03 -0.56 13.04
N VAL A 175 6.99 -0.20 13.77
CA VAL A 175 6.43 1.14 13.73
C VAL A 175 7.31 2.03 14.59
N VAL A 176 8.22 2.78 13.94
CA VAL A 176 9.18 3.66 14.61
C VAL A 176 8.46 4.82 15.28
N GLU A 177 7.50 5.42 14.57
CA GLU A 177 6.67 6.48 15.12
C GLU A 177 5.29 6.54 14.45
N HIS A 178 4.22 6.52 15.24
CA HIS A 178 2.86 6.85 14.82
C HIS A 178 2.26 7.92 15.75
N PRO A 179 2.35 9.20 15.39
CA PRO A 179 2.08 10.32 16.31
C PRO A 179 0.64 10.36 16.84
N LEU A 180 -0.35 9.89 16.06
CA LEU A 180 -1.76 9.90 16.48
C LEU A 180 -2.12 8.79 17.48
N LEU A 181 -1.35 7.69 17.50
CA LEU A 181 -1.49 6.59 18.47
C LEU A 181 -0.53 6.73 19.65
N GLY A 182 0.49 7.59 19.53
CA GLY A 182 1.56 7.69 20.51
C GLY A 182 2.53 6.49 20.47
N TRP A 183 2.51 5.70 19.40
CA TRP A 183 3.39 4.54 19.25
C TRP A 183 4.81 4.99 18.95
N ARG A 184 5.78 4.35 19.61
CA ARG A 184 7.22 4.53 19.38
C ARG A 184 7.91 3.19 19.48
N GLU A 185 8.76 2.87 18.48
CA GLU A 185 9.58 1.65 18.40
C GLU A 185 8.77 0.37 18.71
N VAL A 186 7.56 0.24 18.13
CA VAL A 186 6.69 -0.93 18.33
C VAL A 186 7.08 -2.05 17.37
N PRO A 187 7.60 -3.22 17.84
CA PRO A 187 8.06 -4.33 17.00
C PRO A 187 6.88 -5.17 16.47
N VAL A 188 6.12 -4.60 15.54
CA VAL A 188 4.86 -5.18 15.04
C VAL A 188 5.05 -6.55 14.40
N ARG A 189 6.15 -6.76 13.65
CA ARG A 189 6.45 -8.06 13.02
C ARG A 189 6.57 -9.15 14.05
N GLU A 190 7.30 -8.91 15.12
CA GLU A 190 7.52 -9.86 16.20
C GLU A 190 6.22 -10.16 16.94
N ILE A 191 5.48 -9.11 17.35
CA ILE A 191 4.22 -9.24 18.09
C ILE A 191 3.18 -10.01 17.28
N LEU A 192 2.90 -9.59 16.05
CA LEU A 192 1.90 -10.27 15.21
C LEU A 192 2.36 -11.66 14.78
N GLY A 193 3.67 -11.88 14.56
CA GLY A 193 4.24 -13.18 14.26
C GLY A 193 3.99 -14.17 15.40
N ALA A 194 4.29 -13.77 16.63
CA ALA A 194 4.04 -14.59 17.82
C ALA A 194 2.54 -14.88 18.04
N LEU A 195 1.67 -13.89 17.76
CA LEU A 195 0.23 -14.04 17.97
C LEU A 195 -0.46 -14.88 16.89
N THR A 196 0.01 -14.83 15.63
CA THR A 196 -0.66 -15.49 14.52
C THR A 196 -0.02 -16.80 14.08
N GLY A 197 1.26 -17.01 14.41
CA GLY A 197 2.04 -18.14 13.89
C GLY A 197 2.29 -18.06 12.38
N LEU A 198 2.19 -16.89 11.76
CA LEU A 198 2.38 -16.67 10.32
C LEU A 198 3.55 -15.72 10.06
N PRO A 199 4.21 -15.82 8.89
CA PRO A 199 5.13 -14.80 8.45
C PRO A 199 4.45 -13.42 8.40
N VAL A 200 5.09 -12.38 8.97
CA VAL A 200 4.53 -11.02 9.00
C VAL A 200 5.42 -10.06 8.22
N HIS A 201 4.81 -9.30 7.33
CA HIS A 201 5.45 -8.25 6.55
C HIS A 201 4.84 -6.90 6.92
N VAL A 202 5.68 -5.88 7.08
CA VAL A 202 5.27 -4.56 7.60
C VAL A 202 5.72 -3.47 6.64
N ASP A 203 4.85 -2.50 6.34
CA ASP A 203 5.22 -1.33 5.55
C ASP A 203 4.33 -0.11 5.86
N GLY A 204 4.71 1.07 5.36
CA GLY A 204 3.87 2.26 5.37
C GLY A 204 2.69 2.15 4.40
N HIS A 205 1.53 2.68 4.76
CA HIS A 205 0.31 2.49 3.98
C HIS A 205 0.39 3.09 2.55
N ALA A 206 1.03 4.24 2.37
CA ALA A 206 1.21 4.82 1.04
C ALA A 206 2.10 3.93 0.15
N ARG A 207 3.16 3.32 0.72
CA ARG A 207 4.03 2.38 0.01
C ARG A 207 3.32 1.07 -0.33
N ALA A 208 2.50 0.56 0.59
CA ALA A 208 1.67 -0.60 0.33
C ALA A 208 0.67 -0.36 -0.81
N LEU A 209 0.03 0.82 -0.83
CA LEU A 209 -0.92 1.19 -1.87
C LEU A 209 -0.27 1.40 -3.23
N VAL A 210 0.92 2.01 -3.32
CA VAL A 210 1.61 2.12 -4.61
C VAL A 210 1.95 0.75 -5.18
N GLY A 211 2.34 -0.21 -4.34
CA GLY A 211 2.53 -1.61 -4.74
C GLY A 211 1.23 -2.28 -5.20
N ALA A 212 0.11 -2.04 -4.50
CA ALA A 212 -1.21 -2.52 -4.90
C ALA A 212 -1.65 -1.94 -6.26
N GLU A 213 -1.47 -0.66 -6.48
CA GLU A 213 -1.80 0.00 -7.75
C GLU A 213 -0.99 -0.55 -8.92
N GLN A 214 0.29 -0.91 -8.70
CA GLN A 214 1.13 -1.54 -9.71
C GLN A 214 0.78 -3.01 -9.96
N LEU A 215 0.31 -3.75 -8.95
CA LEU A 215 -0.08 -5.16 -9.09
C LEU A 215 -1.50 -5.33 -9.62
N PHE A 216 -2.45 -4.56 -9.09
CA PHE A 216 -3.89 -4.82 -9.24
C PHE A 216 -4.67 -3.61 -9.78
N GLY A 217 -4.08 -2.41 -9.71
CA GLY A 217 -4.78 -1.16 -9.97
C GLY A 217 -4.46 -0.50 -11.31
N ARG A 218 -4.76 0.78 -11.40
CA ARG A 218 -4.62 1.61 -12.60
C ARG A 218 -3.17 1.91 -12.98
N ALA A 219 -2.23 1.72 -12.07
CA ALA A 219 -0.80 1.94 -12.32
C ALA A 219 -0.09 0.70 -12.91
N ARG A 220 -0.84 -0.32 -13.30
CA ARG A 220 -0.28 -1.50 -14.00
C ARG A 220 0.38 -1.07 -15.30
N GLY A 221 1.63 -1.46 -15.48
CA GLY A 221 2.44 -1.10 -16.64
C GLY A 221 3.01 0.32 -16.63
N SER A 222 2.66 1.17 -15.67
CA SER A 222 3.30 2.50 -15.50
C SER A 222 4.72 2.33 -14.99
N ARG A 223 5.66 3.04 -15.62
CA ARG A 223 7.09 3.00 -15.25
C ARG A 223 7.41 3.81 -13.99
N SER A 224 6.59 4.81 -13.70
CA SER A 224 6.71 5.62 -12.49
C SER A 224 5.34 5.99 -11.93
N VAL A 225 5.19 5.81 -10.63
CA VAL A 225 3.90 5.98 -9.92
C VAL A 225 4.12 6.76 -8.65
N LEU A 226 3.28 7.77 -8.43
CA LEU A 226 3.15 8.48 -7.18
C LEU A 226 1.82 8.10 -6.52
N GLN A 227 1.85 7.66 -5.28
CA GLN A 227 0.68 7.51 -4.41
C GLN A 227 0.69 8.64 -3.38
N LEU A 228 -0.39 9.42 -3.32
CA LEU A 228 -0.63 10.38 -2.27
C LEU A 228 -1.79 9.88 -1.38
N PHE A 229 -1.53 9.70 -0.10
CA PHE A 229 -2.53 9.34 0.90
C PHE A 229 -2.87 10.55 1.76
N VAL A 230 -4.16 10.92 1.81
CA VAL A 230 -4.69 12.06 2.53
C VAL A 230 -5.85 11.63 3.42
N GLY A 231 -5.50 11.10 4.58
CA GLY A 231 -6.40 10.71 5.65
C GLY A 231 -6.18 11.56 6.92
N ASN A 232 -6.20 10.89 8.08
CA ASN A 232 -5.73 11.52 9.33
C ASN A 232 -4.20 11.73 9.32
N MET A 233 -3.46 10.87 8.60
CA MET A 233 -2.06 11.07 8.23
C MET A 233 -1.97 11.47 6.75
N VAL A 234 -0.96 12.27 6.40
CA VAL A 234 -0.66 12.68 5.03
C VAL A 234 0.72 12.15 4.67
N ASP A 235 0.74 11.14 3.81
CA ASP A 235 1.94 10.42 3.40
C ASP A 235 1.96 10.25 1.88
N ALA A 236 3.14 10.09 1.30
CA ALA A 236 3.28 9.73 -0.11
C ALA A 236 4.20 8.52 -0.28
N ALA A 237 4.12 7.91 -1.44
CA ALA A 237 5.08 6.91 -1.88
C ALA A 237 5.34 7.05 -3.37
N PHE A 238 6.56 6.75 -3.77
CA PHE A 238 6.98 6.81 -5.16
C PHE A 238 7.60 5.47 -5.56
N ALA A 239 7.25 4.99 -6.74
CA ALA A 239 7.80 3.78 -7.33
C ALA A 239 8.30 4.05 -8.75
N THR A 240 9.40 3.41 -9.13
CA THR A 240 9.97 3.43 -10.48
C THR A 240 10.28 2.01 -10.93
N ASN A 241 9.87 1.63 -12.15
CA ASN A 241 10.09 0.29 -12.70
C ASN A 241 9.65 -0.83 -11.74
N ASP A 242 8.49 -0.64 -11.10
CA ASP A 242 7.88 -1.53 -10.08
C ASP A 242 8.69 -1.66 -8.77
N GLU A 243 9.66 -0.79 -8.54
CA GLU A 243 10.38 -0.72 -7.26
C GLU A 243 9.93 0.51 -6.47
N VAL A 244 9.40 0.26 -5.28
CA VAL A 244 9.01 1.31 -4.32
C VAL A 244 10.27 1.91 -3.72
N HIS A 245 10.37 3.23 -3.74
CA HIS A 245 11.47 3.93 -3.09
C HIS A 245 11.26 4.01 -1.58
N HIS A 246 12.04 3.25 -0.81
CA HIS A 246 11.93 3.21 0.65
C HIS A 246 12.79 4.27 1.34
N GLY A 247 13.97 4.60 0.77
CA GLY A 247 14.98 5.42 1.44
C GLY A 247 15.58 4.73 2.68
N PRO A 248 16.56 5.36 3.35
CA PRO A 248 17.13 4.83 4.59
C PRO A 248 16.04 4.66 5.67
N ARG A 249 16.05 3.51 6.33
CA ARG A 249 15.05 3.12 7.35
C ARG A 249 13.60 3.31 6.91
N SER A 250 13.32 3.12 5.62
CA SER A 250 11.98 3.24 5.03
C SER A 250 11.29 4.61 5.27
N GLN A 251 12.05 5.71 5.31
CA GLN A 251 11.51 7.04 5.63
C GLN A 251 11.16 7.88 4.38
N ALA A 252 11.38 7.38 3.16
CA ALA A 252 10.97 8.08 1.96
C ALA A 252 9.44 8.26 1.93
N GLY A 253 8.98 9.42 1.45
CA GLY A 253 7.56 9.75 1.39
C GLY A 253 7.00 10.44 2.64
N ALA A 254 7.82 10.76 3.63
CA ALA A 254 7.44 11.52 4.83
C ALA A 254 7.19 13.00 4.49
N ILE A 255 6.14 13.29 3.75
CA ILE A 255 5.79 14.64 3.24
C ILE A 255 4.94 15.47 4.18
N ALA A 256 4.49 14.90 5.30
CA ALA A 256 3.56 15.52 6.25
C ALA A 256 3.89 16.98 6.60
N HIS A 257 5.18 17.30 6.67
CA HIS A 257 5.66 18.61 7.08
C HIS A 257 6.24 19.46 5.94
N LEU A 258 6.05 19.09 4.68
CA LEU A 258 6.31 20.00 3.56
C LEU A 258 5.33 21.17 3.61
N PRO A 259 5.77 22.40 3.33
CA PRO A 259 4.90 23.56 3.29
C PRO A 259 3.99 23.51 2.07
N LEU A 260 2.68 23.72 2.26
CA LEU A 260 1.75 23.95 1.18
C LEU A 260 1.75 25.45 0.84
N PRO A 261 1.97 25.87 -0.41
CA PRO A 261 1.92 27.27 -0.80
C PRO A 261 0.59 27.93 -0.40
N GLY A 262 0.66 29.02 0.38
CA GLY A 262 -0.51 29.72 0.89
C GLY A 262 -1.19 29.05 2.09
N GLY A 263 -0.59 28.00 2.66
CA GLY A 263 -1.11 27.33 3.86
C GLY A 263 -0.95 28.19 5.11
N THR A 264 -1.97 28.18 5.96
CA THR A 264 -2.06 29.02 7.17
C THR A 264 -2.36 28.26 8.44
N GLU A 265 -2.67 26.96 8.34
CA GLU A 265 -3.02 26.14 9.50
C GLU A 265 -1.79 25.86 10.38
N PRO A 266 -1.90 26.07 11.69
CA PRO A 266 -0.82 25.75 12.62
C PRO A 266 -0.61 24.23 12.69
N CYS A 267 0.65 23.80 12.63
CA CYS A 267 1.04 22.40 12.70
C CYS A 267 1.59 22.05 14.08
N ALA A 268 1.35 20.82 14.53
CA ALA A 268 1.90 20.31 15.79
C ALA A 268 3.46 20.30 15.83
N CYS A 269 4.13 20.37 14.66
CA CYS A 269 5.58 20.51 14.58
C CYS A 269 6.10 21.95 14.88
N GLY A 270 5.21 22.89 15.22
CA GLY A 270 5.52 24.30 15.50
C GLY A 270 5.57 25.20 14.27
N ARG A 271 5.44 24.67 13.05
CA ARG A 271 5.36 25.43 11.78
C ARG A 271 3.90 25.70 11.38
N THR A 272 3.70 26.54 10.39
CA THR A 272 2.40 26.86 9.80
C THR A 272 2.37 26.36 8.35
N GLY A 273 1.19 25.93 7.87
CA GLY A 273 0.98 25.58 6.47
C GLY A 273 1.60 24.25 6.04
N CYS A 274 1.86 23.33 6.98
CA CYS A 274 2.31 21.98 6.61
C CYS A 274 1.18 21.20 5.92
N LEU A 275 1.52 20.29 4.98
CA LEU A 275 0.54 19.42 4.31
C LEU A 275 -0.35 18.68 5.32
N GLN A 276 0.22 18.13 6.40
CA GLN A 276 -0.52 17.49 7.48
C GLN A 276 -1.56 18.38 8.12
N ALA A 277 -1.21 19.65 8.38
CA ALA A 277 -2.10 20.60 9.02
C ALA A 277 -3.24 21.05 8.09
N GLU A 278 -2.93 21.28 6.81
CA GLU A 278 -3.91 21.76 5.83
C GLU A 278 -4.85 20.66 5.36
N LEU A 279 -4.34 19.44 5.11
CA LEU A 279 -5.03 18.41 4.36
C LEU A 279 -5.66 17.31 5.22
N SER A 280 -5.30 17.17 6.52
CA SER A 280 -5.79 16.04 7.31
C SER A 280 -7.32 16.02 7.47
N GLU A 281 -7.89 14.83 7.61
CA GLU A 281 -9.32 14.67 7.95
C GLU A 281 -9.70 15.34 9.25
N ARG A 282 -8.76 15.46 10.21
CA ARG A 282 -8.96 16.21 11.44
C ARG A 282 -9.25 17.68 11.15
N THR A 283 -8.52 18.30 10.22
CA THR A 283 -8.74 19.70 9.80
C THR A 283 -10.06 19.84 9.07
N LEU A 284 -10.40 18.90 8.17
CA LEU A 284 -11.72 18.87 7.51
C LEU A 284 -12.85 18.83 8.57
N CYS A 285 -12.80 17.89 9.51
CA CYS A 285 -13.81 17.77 10.55
C CYS A 285 -13.89 19.02 11.46
N ARG A 286 -12.75 19.66 11.76
CA ARG A 286 -12.72 20.91 12.53
C ARG A 286 -13.43 22.05 11.78
N ARG A 287 -13.13 22.22 10.48
CA ARG A 287 -13.79 23.21 9.61
C ARG A 287 -15.28 22.92 9.45
N ALA A 288 -15.66 21.68 9.26
CA ALA A 288 -17.06 21.25 9.13
C ALA A 288 -17.86 21.49 10.43
N ARG A 289 -17.27 21.26 11.59
CA ARG A 289 -17.90 21.62 12.89
C ARG A 289 -18.08 23.12 13.06
N ALA A 290 -17.05 23.90 12.73
CA ALA A 290 -17.13 25.35 12.81
C ALA A 290 -18.22 25.93 11.88
N ALA A 291 -18.50 25.24 10.77
CA ALA A 291 -19.56 25.58 9.82
C ALA A 291 -20.93 24.99 10.19
N GLY A 292 -21.05 24.21 11.27
CA GLY A 292 -22.30 23.59 11.70
C GLY A 292 -22.77 22.40 10.86
N VAL A 293 -21.88 21.83 10.03
CA VAL A 293 -22.20 20.69 9.13
C VAL A 293 -22.25 19.36 9.89
N ILE A 294 -21.34 19.18 10.86
CA ILE A 294 -21.25 17.96 11.69
C ILE A 294 -20.97 18.32 13.16
N ASP A 295 -21.34 17.42 14.07
CA ASP A 295 -21.04 17.58 15.51
C ASP A 295 -19.81 16.78 15.98
N GLY A 296 -19.37 15.78 15.17
CA GLY A 296 -18.32 14.82 15.52
C GLY A 296 -17.01 14.99 14.78
N SER A 297 -16.21 13.94 14.79
CA SER A 297 -14.91 13.87 14.13
C SER A 297 -14.84 12.78 13.03
N ASN A 298 -15.98 12.30 12.54
CA ASN A 298 -16.04 11.34 11.44
C ASN A 298 -16.14 12.09 10.10
N PRO A 299 -15.09 12.05 9.24
CA PRO A 299 -15.08 12.76 7.96
C PRO A 299 -16.14 12.23 6.97
N MET A 300 -16.56 10.96 7.10
CA MET A 300 -17.63 10.41 6.27
C MET A 300 -18.96 11.13 6.44
N ARG A 301 -19.23 11.74 7.62
CA ARG A 301 -20.43 12.56 7.85
C ARG A 301 -20.43 13.84 6.99
N VAL A 302 -19.26 14.39 6.68
CA VAL A 302 -19.16 15.53 5.74
C VAL A 302 -19.51 15.09 4.33
N LEU A 303 -19.03 13.91 3.91
CA LEU A 303 -19.36 13.32 2.61
C LEU A 303 -20.86 12.99 2.51
N GLU A 304 -21.44 12.40 3.55
CA GLU A 304 -22.89 12.09 3.64
C GLU A 304 -23.73 13.39 3.57
N ALA A 305 -23.35 14.44 4.30
CA ALA A 305 -24.07 15.72 4.25
C ALA A 305 -24.01 16.34 2.84
N ALA A 306 -22.85 16.33 2.20
CA ALA A 306 -22.70 16.81 0.83
C ALA A 306 -23.52 15.99 -0.17
N ALA A 307 -23.58 14.66 -0.02
CA ALA A 307 -24.43 13.79 -0.81
C ALA A 307 -25.94 14.05 -0.58
N GLY A 308 -26.30 14.46 0.64
CA GLY A 308 -27.65 14.92 1.01
C GLY A 308 -28.01 16.31 0.51
N GLY A 309 -27.12 17.02 -0.19
CA GLY A 309 -27.37 18.33 -0.78
C GLY A 309 -26.90 19.51 0.06
N ASP A 310 -26.16 19.29 1.15
CA ASP A 310 -25.56 20.39 1.94
C ASP A 310 -24.44 21.07 1.14
N ALA A 311 -24.70 22.29 0.69
CA ALA A 311 -23.80 23.08 -0.13
C ALA A 311 -22.51 23.49 0.61
N VAL A 312 -22.58 23.67 1.95
CA VAL A 312 -21.41 24.02 2.77
C VAL A 312 -20.47 22.80 2.86
N ALA A 313 -21.03 21.61 3.12
CA ALA A 313 -20.28 20.37 3.13
C ALA A 313 -19.60 20.11 1.77
N ALA A 314 -20.34 20.27 0.66
CA ALA A 314 -19.80 20.13 -0.69
C ALA A 314 -18.67 21.15 -0.95
N GLY A 315 -18.85 22.41 -0.56
CA GLY A 315 -17.83 23.45 -0.68
C GLY A 315 -16.54 23.11 0.08
N LEU A 316 -16.64 22.61 1.31
CA LEU A 316 -15.49 22.18 2.11
C LEU A 316 -14.70 21.03 1.46
N LEU A 317 -15.38 20.06 0.87
CA LEU A 317 -14.74 18.94 0.18
C LEU A 317 -14.05 19.42 -1.11
N VAL A 318 -14.68 20.25 -1.91
CA VAL A 318 -14.11 20.82 -3.15
C VAL A 318 -12.90 21.72 -2.85
N GLU A 319 -12.98 22.57 -1.81
CA GLU A 319 -11.83 23.35 -1.37
C GLU A 319 -10.66 22.47 -0.97
N ARG A 320 -10.92 21.44 -0.16
CA ARG A 320 -9.88 20.47 0.22
C ARG A 320 -9.29 19.76 -0.98
N ALA A 321 -10.09 19.38 -1.98
CA ALA A 321 -9.62 18.77 -3.21
C ALA A 321 -8.66 19.70 -4.00
N ARG A 322 -8.93 21.02 -4.03
CA ARG A 322 -8.00 22.01 -4.59
C ARG A 322 -6.69 22.09 -3.81
N LEU A 323 -6.75 22.05 -2.47
CA LEU A 323 -5.53 22.01 -1.65
C LEU A 323 -4.70 20.74 -1.91
N VAL A 324 -5.38 19.60 -2.07
CA VAL A 324 -4.72 18.34 -2.49
C VAL A 324 -4.11 18.50 -3.89
N GLY A 325 -4.79 19.20 -4.81
CA GLY A 325 -4.26 19.52 -6.14
C GLY A 325 -2.92 20.26 -6.07
N ARG A 326 -2.82 21.28 -5.21
CA ARG A 326 -1.54 22.02 -5.01
C ARG A 326 -0.44 21.13 -4.43
N ALA A 327 -0.79 20.19 -3.54
CA ALA A 327 0.19 19.22 -3.04
C ALA A 327 0.66 18.27 -4.16
N VAL A 328 -0.26 17.86 -5.04
CA VAL A 328 0.06 17.02 -6.21
C VAL A 328 0.97 17.79 -7.18
N GLU A 329 0.69 19.07 -7.48
CA GLU A 329 1.56 19.91 -8.34
C GLU A 329 2.99 19.96 -7.81
N LEU A 330 3.16 20.22 -6.50
CA LEU A 330 4.48 20.24 -5.85
C LEU A 330 5.24 18.91 -6.06
N LEU A 331 4.54 17.79 -5.92
CA LEU A 331 5.15 16.47 -6.07
C LEU A 331 5.40 16.11 -7.55
N LEU A 332 4.54 16.57 -8.46
CA LEU A 332 4.73 16.42 -9.91
C LEU A 332 5.99 17.16 -10.38
N ASP A 333 6.23 18.37 -9.87
CA ASP A 333 7.41 19.17 -10.23
C ASP A 333 8.74 18.52 -9.76
N VAL A 334 8.69 17.73 -8.67
CA VAL A 334 9.88 17.06 -8.13
C VAL A 334 10.09 15.68 -8.75
N LEU A 335 9.03 14.89 -8.94
CA LEU A 335 9.11 13.46 -9.27
C LEU A 335 8.71 13.12 -10.69
N ASN A 336 7.90 13.95 -11.35
CA ASN A 336 7.38 13.77 -12.72
C ASN A 336 6.94 12.33 -13.04
N PRO A 337 6.00 11.72 -12.26
CA PRO A 337 5.54 10.35 -12.47
C PRO A 337 4.58 10.26 -13.67
N GLU A 338 4.52 9.09 -14.31
CA GLU A 338 3.53 8.78 -15.36
C GLU A 338 2.11 8.66 -14.81
N THR A 339 1.96 8.20 -13.57
CA THR A 339 0.66 8.00 -12.93
C THR A 339 0.69 8.53 -11.50
N VAL A 340 -0.35 9.26 -11.12
CA VAL A 340 -0.61 9.70 -9.74
C VAL A 340 -1.92 9.11 -9.27
N THR A 341 -1.88 8.41 -8.16
CA THR A 341 -3.06 7.91 -7.46
C THR A 341 -3.26 8.66 -6.15
N VAL A 342 -4.48 9.09 -5.90
CA VAL A 342 -4.82 9.88 -4.70
C VAL A 342 -5.86 9.12 -3.89
N THR A 343 -5.52 8.87 -2.63
CA THR A 343 -6.45 8.35 -1.63
C THR A 343 -6.93 9.50 -0.75
N GLU A 344 -8.14 10.00 -1.03
CA GLU A 344 -8.81 11.08 -0.30
C GLU A 344 -10.32 10.92 -0.45
N ILE A 345 -11.09 11.07 0.64
CA ILE A 345 -12.51 10.70 0.68
C ILE A 345 -13.39 11.46 -0.30
N GLY A 346 -13.17 12.78 -0.48
CA GLY A 346 -13.90 13.59 -1.44
C GLY A 346 -13.56 13.21 -2.87
N ILE A 347 -12.28 13.04 -3.19
CA ILE A 347 -11.80 12.66 -4.53
C ILE A 347 -12.27 11.26 -4.93
N ILE A 348 -12.37 10.33 -3.96
CA ILE A 348 -12.93 9.00 -4.18
C ILE A 348 -14.45 9.05 -4.37
N GLY A 349 -15.15 9.81 -3.55
CA GLY A 349 -16.60 9.75 -3.43
C GLY A 349 -17.37 10.75 -4.31
N ARG A 350 -16.69 11.73 -4.97
CA ARG A 350 -17.37 12.84 -5.67
C ARG A 350 -16.63 13.29 -6.92
N GLU A 351 -17.35 13.38 -8.03
CA GLU A 351 -16.79 13.82 -9.32
C GLU A 351 -16.35 15.29 -9.30
N ASP A 352 -17.06 16.17 -8.59
CA ASP A 352 -16.71 17.59 -8.48
C ASP A 352 -15.39 17.81 -7.71
N CYS A 353 -15.08 16.97 -6.72
CA CYS A 353 -13.80 16.99 -6.03
C CYS A 353 -12.67 16.52 -6.96
N LEU A 354 -12.87 15.45 -7.72
CA LEU A 354 -11.89 14.99 -8.70
C LEU A 354 -11.66 16.02 -9.81
N ALA A 355 -12.72 16.67 -10.27
CA ALA A 355 -12.64 17.75 -11.24
C ALA A 355 -11.84 18.94 -10.69
N ALA A 356 -12.11 19.37 -9.45
CA ALA A 356 -11.40 20.46 -8.80
C ALA A 356 -9.89 20.16 -8.58
N LEU A 357 -9.56 18.91 -8.23
CA LEU A 357 -8.17 18.44 -8.17
C LEU A 357 -7.48 18.59 -9.54
N ARG A 358 -8.11 18.07 -10.61
CA ARG A 358 -7.57 18.08 -11.98
C ARG A 358 -7.46 19.48 -12.56
N GLU A 359 -8.44 20.34 -12.28
CA GLU A 359 -8.40 21.77 -12.65
C GLU A 359 -7.19 22.46 -12.03
N THR A 360 -6.91 22.19 -10.73
CA THR A 360 -5.75 22.75 -10.03
C THR A 360 -4.44 22.28 -10.63
N VAL A 361 -4.31 20.98 -10.91
CA VAL A 361 -3.09 20.39 -11.50
C VAL A 361 -2.83 20.87 -12.94
N GLY A 362 -3.88 21.33 -13.62
CA GLY A 362 -3.82 21.82 -14.99
C GLY A 362 -3.99 20.75 -16.07
N PRO A 363 -4.41 21.16 -17.29
CA PRO A 363 -4.87 20.26 -18.34
C PRO A 363 -3.79 19.28 -18.82
N ASP A 364 -2.53 19.69 -18.86
CA ASP A 364 -1.42 18.88 -19.38
C ASP A 364 -1.11 17.66 -18.48
N ARG A 365 -1.39 17.78 -17.19
CA ARG A 365 -1.09 16.77 -16.15
C ARG A 365 -2.32 16.06 -15.61
N ALA A 366 -3.52 16.61 -15.87
CA ALA A 366 -4.78 16.10 -15.31
C ALA A 366 -5.07 14.63 -15.63
N ALA A 367 -4.68 14.17 -16.83
CA ALA A 367 -4.88 12.80 -17.29
C ALA A 367 -4.09 11.77 -16.45
N ALA A 368 -2.92 12.15 -15.94
CA ALA A 368 -2.08 11.31 -15.10
C ALA A 368 -2.67 11.11 -13.70
N VAL A 369 -3.56 12.01 -13.25
CA VAL A 369 -4.05 12.05 -11.86
C VAL A 369 -5.45 11.44 -11.74
N GLY A 370 -5.63 10.56 -10.76
CA GLY A 370 -6.93 9.98 -10.45
C GLY A 370 -7.02 9.38 -9.05
N PRO A 371 -8.23 8.96 -8.65
CA PRO A 371 -8.42 8.31 -7.36
C PRO A 371 -7.73 6.94 -7.32
N THR A 372 -7.57 6.40 -6.13
CA THR A 372 -7.16 5.00 -5.93
C THR A 372 -8.10 4.04 -6.66
N SER A 373 -7.56 2.89 -7.08
CA SER A 373 -8.34 1.81 -7.71
C SER A 373 -9.18 0.99 -6.72
N PHE A 374 -9.07 1.26 -5.42
CA PHE A 374 -9.66 0.47 -4.33
C PHE A 374 -10.60 1.32 -3.46
N PRO A 375 -11.64 1.98 -4.02
CA PRO A 375 -12.44 2.98 -3.31
C PRO A 375 -13.15 2.43 -2.06
N ASP A 376 -13.61 1.17 -2.11
CA ASP A 376 -14.44 0.58 -1.06
C ASP A 376 -13.62 -0.07 0.07
N SER A 377 -12.37 -0.49 -0.22
CA SER A 377 -11.56 -1.32 0.69
C SER A 377 -10.10 -0.87 0.76
N VAL A 378 -9.84 0.42 0.62
CA VAL A 378 -8.48 0.96 0.52
C VAL A 378 -7.56 0.54 1.68
N LEU A 379 -8.10 0.51 2.90
CA LEU A 379 -7.31 0.17 4.10
C LEU A 379 -7.06 -1.35 4.21
N ALA A 380 -8.03 -2.17 3.83
CA ALA A 380 -7.87 -3.62 3.74
C ALA A 380 -6.82 -3.97 2.70
N VAL A 381 -6.90 -3.36 1.50
CA VAL A 381 -5.91 -3.55 0.43
C VAL A 381 -4.53 -3.07 0.87
N ALA A 382 -4.41 -1.92 1.55
CA ALA A 382 -3.12 -1.46 2.07
C ALA A 382 -2.48 -2.50 3.00
N GLY A 383 -3.26 -3.11 3.92
CA GLY A 383 -2.76 -4.16 4.79
C GLY A 383 -2.31 -5.41 4.02
N GLY A 384 -3.19 -5.99 3.19
CA GLY A 384 -2.93 -7.25 2.48
C GLY A 384 -1.88 -7.13 1.38
N ALA A 385 -1.81 -5.98 0.70
CA ALA A 385 -0.85 -5.74 -0.37
C ALA A 385 0.62 -5.85 0.09
N VAL A 386 0.91 -5.58 1.36
CA VAL A 386 2.26 -5.75 1.91
C VAL A 386 2.72 -7.21 1.80
N ALA A 387 1.84 -8.17 2.11
CA ALA A 387 2.15 -9.60 1.99
C ALA A 387 2.13 -10.07 0.52
N LEU A 388 1.19 -9.57 -0.28
CA LEU A 388 1.11 -9.90 -1.71
C LEU A 388 2.31 -9.38 -2.50
N ASP A 389 2.85 -8.19 -2.17
CA ASP A 389 4.08 -7.68 -2.80
C ASP A 389 5.26 -8.64 -2.59
N VAL A 390 5.41 -9.19 -1.38
CA VAL A 390 6.44 -10.19 -1.10
C VAL A 390 6.23 -11.47 -1.90
N LEU A 391 4.99 -11.97 -1.99
CA LEU A 391 4.67 -13.13 -2.81
C LEU A 391 5.01 -12.90 -4.28
N TYR A 392 4.60 -11.77 -4.86
CA TYR A 392 4.83 -11.48 -6.29
C TYR A 392 6.27 -11.10 -6.61
N ARG A 393 7.09 -10.71 -5.64
CA ARG A 393 8.54 -10.50 -5.82
C ARG A 393 9.33 -11.80 -5.73
N ASP A 394 9.00 -12.68 -4.80
CA ASP A 394 9.69 -13.95 -4.56
C ASP A 394 8.70 -15.07 -4.20
N PRO A 395 7.96 -15.62 -5.19
CA PRO A 395 6.93 -16.61 -4.93
C PRO A 395 7.41 -17.87 -4.21
N LEU A 396 8.59 -18.36 -4.62
CA LEU A 396 9.13 -19.60 -4.07
C LEU A 396 9.69 -19.39 -2.65
N GLY A 397 10.37 -18.27 -2.41
CA GLY A 397 10.84 -17.92 -1.08
C GLY A 397 9.71 -17.60 -0.11
N ALA A 398 8.61 -17.02 -0.58
CA ALA A 398 7.43 -16.76 0.25
C ALA A 398 6.82 -18.06 0.77
N LEU A 399 6.63 -19.06 -0.08
CA LEU A 399 6.12 -20.38 0.31
C LEU A 399 7.10 -21.14 1.21
N ALA A 400 8.40 -21.09 0.93
CA ALA A 400 9.41 -21.71 1.78
C ALA A 400 9.51 -21.09 3.19
N ARG A 401 9.18 -19.81 3.34
CA ARG A 401 9.08 -19.16 4.65
C ARG A 401 7.88 -19.66 5.44
N LEU A 402 6.75 -19.84 4.79
CA LEU A 402 5.54 -20.41 5.42
C LEU A 402 5.80 -21.82 5.97
N ASP A 403 6.43 -22.69 5.17
CA ASP A 403 6.70 -24.07 5.58
C ASP A 403 7.66 -24.14 6.78
N ARG A 404 8.64 -23.22 6.89
CA ARG A 404 9.56 -23.12 8.04
C ARG A 404 8.84 -22.70 9.32
N VAL A 405 8.00 -21.66 9.25
CA VAL A 405 7.24 -21.19 10.43
C VAL A 405 6.28 -22.29 10.90
N SER A 406 5.66 -23.03 9.99
CA SER A 406 4.80 -24.15 10.35
C SER A 406 5.56 -25.32 11.00
N ALA A 407 6.82 -25.56 10.61
CA ALA A 407 7.67 -26.60 11.19
C ALA A 407 8.23 -26.23 12.58
N GLU A 408 8.39 -24.93 12.88
CA GLU A 408 8.84 -24.45 14.20
C GLU A 408 7.70 -24.38 15.23
N ALA A 409 6.46 -24.35 14.78
CA ALA A 409 5.26 -24.25 15.62
C ALA A 409 4.64 -25.62 16.00
N GLY A 410 5.06 -26.73 15.36
CA GLY A 410 4.63 -28.11 15.61
C GLY A 410 5.67 -28.91 16.34
#